data_7fd3dd508ab00eb21da15c7b362c8d20
#
_entry.id   7fd3dd508ab00eb21da15c7b362c8d20
#
_cell.length_a   1.000
_cell.length_b   1.000
_cell.length_c   1.000
_cell.angle_alpha   90.00
_cell.angle_beta   90.00
_cell.angle_gamma   90.00
#
_symmetry.space_group_name_H-M   'P 1'
#
loop_
_entity.id
_entity.type
_entity.pdbx_description
1 polymer ?
#
loop_
_entity_poly.entity_id
_entity_poly.type
_entity_poly.pdbx_seq_one_letter_code
_entity_poly.pdbx_strand_id
1 'polypeptide(L)'
;DYTIQSSGQLLTRLEAFAESIQPETLEQTIDGDTKGERKMGKGYFAGIDSGSTSTDVVILNKDHEIVTSIILPTGAGAAIGADRALAEALKEAGLQREDIDALVTTGYGRTAIKNGDKSITEITCHARGAHFLNPEVRTVIDIGGQDSKVIRLDENGAVANFVMNDKCAAGTGRFLEMMARTMEMNLDQMSECGLEFKEDITISSMCTVFAESEVVSLIAQNKATDDIVHGLNKAVAV
;
A
#
# COMPACT_ATOMS: atom_id res chain seq x y z
N ASP A 1 7.28 1.36 20.65
CA ASP A 1 7.63 2.51 19.79
C ASP A 1 6.93 2.31 18.46
N TYR A 2 5.90 3.11 18.22
CA TYR A 2 5.17 3.11 16.95
C TYR A 2 5.77 4.20 16.07
N THR A 3 6.37 3.85 14.95
CA THR A 3 6.84 4.83 13.98
C THR A 3 5.78 4.97 12.90
N ILE A 4 5.02 6.06 12.91
CA ILE A 4 4.15 6.44 11.80
C ILE A 4 5.02 7.24 10.84
N GLN A 5 5.30 6.71 9.65
CA GLN A 5 5.98 7.45 8.58
C GLN A 5 5.01 7.63 7.43
N SER A 6 4.60 8.88 7.20
CA SER A 6 3.93 9.29 5.95
C SER A 6 4.92 9.19 4.79
N SER A 7 4.48 9.06 3.57
CA SER A 7 5.26 9.00 2.30
C SER A 7 6.50 8.08 2.23
N GLY A 8 7.25 7.88 3.31
CA GLY A 8 8.31 6.87 3.42
C GLY A 8 7.81 5.43 3.44
N GLN A 9 6.55 5.20 3.86
CA GLN A 9 5.94 3.87 3.93
C GLN A 9 5.69 3.23 2.56
N LEU A 10 5.60 4.03 1.51
CA LEU A 10 5.41 3.52 0.16
C LEU A 10 6.70 2.92 -0.41
N LEU A 11 7.84 3.55 -0.14
CA LEU A 11 9.16 2.98 -0.47
C LEU A 11 9.32 1.61 0.21
N THR A 12 8.94 1.51 1.46
CA THR A 12 8.93 0.31 2.29
C THR A 12 8.08 -0.82 1.71
N ARG A 13 6.90 -0.51 1.16
CA ARG A 13 6.04 -1.50 0.48
C ARG A 13 6.69 -2.05 -0.79
N LEU A 14 7.45 -1.23 -1.49
CA LEU A 14 8.08 -1.57 -2.75
C LEU A 14 9.37 -2.38 -2.54
N GLU A 15 10.20 -2.02 -1.57
CA GLU A 15 11.41 -2.77 -1.17
C GLU A 15 11.08 -4.21 -0.82
N ALA A 16 10.03 -4.37 -0.08
CA ALA A 16 9.52 -5.63 0.37
C ALA A 16 8.87 -6.50 -0.69
N PHE A 17 8.19 -5.89 -1.61
CA PHE A 17 7.66 -6.55 -2.79
C PHE A 17 8.78 -7.16 -3.64
N ALA A 18 9.87 -6.45 -3.74
CA ALA A 18 11.02 -6.85 -4.53
C ALA A 18 11.74 -8.08 -3.96
N GLU A 19 11.83 -8.25 -2.64
CA GLU A 19 12.40 -9.46 -2.05
C GLU A 19 11.50 -10.70 -2.19
N SER A 20 10.21 -10.53 -2.40
CA SER A 20 9.33 -11.66 -2.72
C SER A 20 9.61 -12.26 -4.11
N ILE A 21 10.46 -11.61 -4.93
CA ILE A 21 10.91 -12.04 -6.25
C ILE A 21 12.27 -12.75 -6.16
N GLN A 22 12.50 -13.60 -5.17
CA GLN A 22 13.75 -14.35 -5.12
C GLN A 22 13.87 -15.29 -6.35
N PRO A 23 15.04 -15.34 -7.01
CA PRO A 23 15.28 -16.22 -8.17
C PRO A 23 14.92 -17.68 -7.87
N GLU A 24 15.21 -18.16 -6.67
CA GLU A 24 14.91 -19.53 -6.22
C GLU A 24 13.40 -19.82 -6.14
N THR A 25 12.58 -18.80 -5.88
CA THR A 25 11.12 -18.95 -5.86
C THR A 25 10.54 -18.92 -7.29
N LEU A 26 11.24 -18.27 -8.22
CA LEU A 26 10.87 -18.26 -9.64
C LEU A 26 11.22 -19.58 -10.32
N GLU A 27 12.39 -20.16 -10.03
CA GLU A 27 12.83 -21.44 -10.63
C GLU A 27 11.89 -22.60 -10.25
N GLN A 28 11.36 -22.65 -9.03
CA GLN A 28 10.42 -23.70 -8.60
C GLN A 28 9.01 -23.57 -9.21
N THR A 29 8.66 -22.42 -9.80
CA THR A 29 7.32 -22.19 -10.37
C THR A 29 7.30 -22.27 -11.90
N ILE A 30 8.47 -22.34 -12.57
CA ILE A 30 8.62 -22.36 -14.04
C ILE A 30 8.60 -23.79 -14.61
N ASP A 31 8.55 -24.82 -13.79
CA ASP A 31 8.56 -26.23 -14.21
C ASP A 31 7.22 -26.75 -14.76
N GLY A 32 6.42 -25.90 -15.36
CA GLY A 32 5.15 -26.17 -16.04
C GLY A 32 5.01 -25.42 -17.35
N ASP A 33 5.55 -25.99 -18.43
CA ASP A 33 5.17 -25.75 -19.83
C ASP A 33 5.29 -24.32 -20.40
N THR A 34 6.53 -23.86 -20.66
CA THR A 34 6.88 -23.16 -21.93
C THR A 34 8.40 -23.12 -22.12
N LYS A 35 8.95 -24.06 -22.89
CA LYS A 35 10.31 -24.01 -23.44
C LYS A 35 10.39 -22.93 -24.52
N GLY A 36 10.63 -21.70 -24.12
CA GLY A 36 11.24 -20.68 -24.95
C GLY A 36 12.53 -20.27 -24.25
N GLU A 37 13.68 -20.35 -24.91
CA GLU A 37 14.95 -19.83 -24.40
C GLU A 37 14.79 -18.31 -24.11
N ARG A 38 14.43 -17.96 -22.88
CA ARG A 38 14.54 -16.57 -22.42
C ARG A 38 16.02 -16.24 -22.35
N LYS A 39 16.48 -15.30 -23.17
CA LYS A 39 17.77 -14.65 -22.94
C LYS A 39 17.74 -14.12 -21.51
N MET A 40 18.71 -14.54 -20.69
CA MET A 40 18.91 -13.90 -19.38
C MET A 40 19.06 -12.40 -19.61
N GLY A 41 18.23 -11.61 -18.95
CA GLY A 41 18.27 -10.16 -19.00
C GLY A 41 19.51 -9.62 -18.26
N LYS A 42 19.47 -8.33 -17.91
CA LYS A 42 20.59 -7.65 -17.27
C LYS A 42 20.61 -7.78 -15.74
N GLY A 43 19.73 -8.59 -15.15
CA GLY A 43 19.63 -8.78 -13.71
C GLY A 43 18.77 -7.70 -13.05
N TYR A 44 17.72 -7.22 -13.72
CA TYR A 44 16.73 -6.30 -13.14
C TYR A 44 15.40 -6.99 -12.94
N PHE A 45 14.73 -6.66 -11.84
CA PHE A 45 13.44 -7.19 -11.45
C PHE A 45 12.47 -6.04 -11.19
N ALA A 46 11.24 -6.16 -11.63
CA ALA A 46 10.23 -5.14 -11.43
C ALA A 46 9.01 -5.67 -10.67
N GLY A 47 8.49 -4.83 -9.78
CA GLY A 47 7.24 -5.03 -9.09
C GLY A 47 6.24 -3.94 -9.41
N ILE A 48 4.97 -4.32 -9.64
CA ILE A 48 3.86 -3.39 -9.83
C ILE A 48 2.79 -3.68 -8.79
N ASP A 49 2.54 -2.72 -7.91
CA ASP A 49 1.34 -2.71 -7.05
C ASP A 49 0.28 -1.83 -7.70
N SER A 50 -0.76 -2.44 -8.23
CA SER A 50 -1.90 -1.72 -8.80
C SER A 50 -3.02 -1.62 -7.78
N GLY A 51 -2.93 -0.60 -6.94
CA GLY A 51 -3.94 -0.28 -5.94
C GLY A 51 -5.16 0.44 -6.53
N SER A 52 -6.16 0.66 -5.71
CA SER A 52 -7.40 1.37 -6.09
C SER A 52 -7.18 2.87 -6.29
N THR A 53 -6.18 3.46 -5.66
CA THR A 53 -5.89 4.90 -5.66
C THR A 53 -4.60 5.20 -6.41
N SER A 54 -3.52 4.49 -6.10
CA SER A 54 -2.22 4.61 -6.73
C SER A 54 -1.79 3.31 -7.40
N THR A 55 -0.90 3.44 -8.36
CA THR A 55 -0.12 2.35 -8.95
C THR A 55 1.34 2.64 -8.71
N ASP A 56 1.99 1.71 -8.05
CA ASP A 56 3.34 1.86 -7.55
C ASP A 56 4.25 0.86 -8.26
N VAL A 57 5.42 1.31 -8.71
CA VAL A 57 6.39 0.47 -9.41
C VAL A 57 7.74 0.61 -8.75
N VAL A 58 8.41 -0.52 -8.55
CA VAL A 58 9.80 -0.57 -8.11
C VAL A 58 10.62 -1.40 -9.09
N ILE A 59 11.86 -0.98 -9.35
CA ILE A 59 12.83 -1.77 -10.08
C ILE A 59 14.04 -2.01 -9.17
N LEU A 60 14.43 -3.27 -9.05
CA LEU A 60 15.62 -3.70 -8.32
C LEU A 60 16.68 -4.22 -9.27
N ASN A 61 17.93 -4.14 -8.83
CA ASN A 61 19.04 -4.87 -9.43
C ASN A 61 19.17 -6.29 -8.84
N LYS A 62 20.11 -7.07 -9.35
CA LYS A 62 20.43 -8.45 -8.88
C LYS A 62 20.90 -8.52 -7.41
N ASP A 63 21.34 -7.40 -6.84
CA ASP A 63 21.82 -7.32 -5.47
C ASP A 63 20.68 -6.83 -4.53
N HIS A 64 19.43 -6.80 -5.04
CA HIS A 64 18.20 -6.36 -4.38
C HIS A 64 18.19 -4.88 -3.97
N GLU A 65 19.04 -4.07 -4.59
CA GLU A 65 19.04 -2.63 -4.35
C GLU A 65 17.98 -1.94 -5.22
N ILE A 66 17.29 -0.95 -4.67
CA ILE A 66 16.31 -0.16 -5.40
C ILE A 66 17.02 0.71 -6.42
N VAL A 67 16.71 0.50 -7.70
CA VAL A 67 17.20 1.33 -8.81
C VAL A 67 16.31 2.54 -8.99
N THR A 68 15.00 2.34 -8.95
CA THR A 68 13.99 3.40 -9.00
C THR A 68 12.67 2.95 -8.39
N SER A 69 11.87 3.92 -7.96
CA SER A 69 10.50 3.71 -7.50
C SER A 69 9.59 4.84 -7.97
N ILE A 70 8.44 4.49 -8.53
CA ILE A 70 7.46 5.43 -9.08
C ILE A 70 6.10 5.19 -8.43
N ILE A 71 5.42 6.29 -8.11
CA ILE A 71 4.06 6.31 -7.59
C ILE A 71 3.21 7.21 -8.47
N LEU A 72 2.21 6.65 -9.11
CA LEU A 72 1.27 7.42 -9.94
C LEU A 72 -0.17 7.10 -9.54
N PRO A 73 -1.11 8.05 -9.71
CA PRO A 73 -2.53 7.74 -9.59
C PRO A 73 -2.91 6.61 -10.55
N THR A 74 -3.66 5.60 -10.09
CA THR A 74 -4.12 4.48 -10.93
C THR A 74 -4.98 4.97 -12.11
N GLY A 75 -5.81 5.99 -11.86
CA GLY A 75 -6.68 6.56 -12.89
C GLY A 75 -7.84 5.65 -13.25
N ALA A 76 -8.27 5.68 -14.52
CA ALA A 76 -9.49 5.02 -14.99
C ALA A 76 -9.35 3.51 -15.24
N GLY A 77 -8.16 2.92 -15.08
CA GLY A 77 -7.97 1.49 -15.32
C GLY A 77 -6.62 0.96 -14.85
N ALA A 78 -6.66 -0.16 -14.14
CA ALA A 78 -5.48 -0.79 -13.54
C ALA A 78 -4.37 -1.12 -14.55
N ALA A 79 -4.72 -1.70 -15.70
CA ALA A 79 -3.74 -2.04 -16.73
C ALA A 79 -3.08 -0.78 -17.33
N ILE A 80 -3.87 0.25 -17.62
CA ILE A 80 -3.36 1.51 -18.19
C ILE A 80 -2.47 2.23 -17.17
N GLY A 81 -2.87 2.24 -15.90
CA GLY A 81 -2.09 2.79 -14.81
C GLY A 81 -0.75 2.08 -14.65
N ALA A 82 -0.77 0.75 -14.70
CA ALA A 82 0.41 -0.10 -14.60
C ALA A 82 1.39 0.12 -15.77
N ASP A 83 0.90 0.13 -17.00
CA ASP A 83 1.74 0.37 -18.19
C ASP A 83 2.40 1.74 -18.14
N ARG A 84 1.64 2.77 -17.71
CA ARG A 84 2.16 4.13 -17.57
C ARG A 84 3.21 4.23 -16.47
N ALA A 85 2.96 3.63 -15.30
CA ALA A 85 3.89 3.67 -14.18
C ALA A 85 5.17 2.89 -14.49
N LEU A 86 5.06 1.72 -15.14
CA LEU A 86 6.20 0.94 -15.59
C LEU A 86 7.05 1.70 -16.62
N ALA A 87 6.39 2.35 -17.60
CA ALA A 87 7.10 3.12 -18.61
C ALA A 87 7.89 4.28 -17.99
N GLU A 88 7.32 4.98 -17.01
CA GLU A 88 8.02 6.06 -16.30
C GLU A 88 9.18 5.53 -15.45
N ALA A 89 8.99 4.39 -14.76
CA ALA A 89 10.05 3.74 -13.99
C ALA A 89 11.23 3.31 -14.87
N LEU A 90 10.95 2.68 -16.01
CA LEU A 90 11.98 2.28 -16.98
C LEU A 90 12.74 3.49 -17.53
N LYS A 91 12.04 4.56 -17.85
CA LYS A 91 12.63 5.81 -18.34
C LYS A 91 13.54 6.45 -17.28
N GLU A 92 13.09 6.52 -16.03
CA GLU A 92 13.88 7.08 -14.93
C GLU A 92 15.14 6.24 -14.65
N ALA A 93 15.01 4.90 -14.70
CA ALA A 93 16.13 3.99 -14.53
C ALA A 93 17.06 3.92 -15.76
N GLY A 94 16.69 4.50 -16.90
CA GLY A 94 17.45 4.38 -18.15
C GLY A 94 17.45 2.95 -18.72
N LEU A 95 16.40 2.16 -18.43
CA LEU A 95 16.25 0.77 -18.81
C LEU A 95 15.18 0.61 -19.92
N GLN A 96 15.26 -0.55 -20.60
CA GLN A 96 14.23 -1.00 -21.53
C GLN A 96 13.45 -2.17 -20.91
N ARG A 97 12.27 -2.49 -21.45
CA ARG A 97 11.45 -3.62 -20.96
C ARG A 97 12.21 -4.96 -21.00
N GLU A 98 13.06 -5.13 -21.99
CA GLU A 98 13.88 -6.33 -22.23
C GLU A 98 15.00 -6.49 -21.19
N ASP A 99 15.31 -5.45 -20.45
CA ASP A 99 16.31 -5.49 -19.36
C ASP A 99 15.70 -6.08 -18.07
N ILE A 100 14.37 -6.17 -17.98
CA ILE A 100 13.66 -6.72 -16.82
C ILE A 100 13.53 -8.24 -16.97
N ASP A 101 14.16 -8.98 -16.09
CA ASP A 101 14.18 -10.44 -16.09
C ASP A 101 12.86 -11.04 -15.58
N ALA A 102 12.26 -10.42 -14.57
CA ALA A 102 10.95 -10.81 -14.07
C ALA A 102 10.11 -9.59 -13.64
N LEU A 103 8.82 -9.67 -13.94
CA LEU A 103 7.80 -8.69 -13.56
C LEU A 103 6.73 -9.36 -12.69
N VAL A 104 6.63 -8.93 -11.45
CA VAL A 104 5.60 -9.39 -10.52
C VAL A 104 4.53 -8.33 -10.35
N THR A 105 3.28 -8.75 -10.28
CA THR A 105 2.14 -7.86 -10.08
C THR A 105 1.42 -8.17 -8.77
N THR A 106 1.00 -7.12 -8.08
CA THR A 106 0.21 -7.20 -6.85
C THR A 106 -0.86 -6.11 -6.82
N GLY A 107 -1.58 -6.01 -5.71
CA GLY A 107 -2.66 -5.06 -5.50
C GLY A 107 -3.99 -5.53 -6.07
N TYR A 108 -4.99 -4.68 -5.91
CA TYR A 108 -6.37 -4.97 -6.32
C TYR A 108 -6.49 -5.19 -7.83
N GLY A 109 -5.71 -4.44 -8.62
CA GLY A 109 -5.69 -4.51 -10.08
C GLY A 109 -4.77 -5.57 -10.69
N ARG A 110 -4.05 -6.36 -9.89
CA ARG A 110 -2.99 -7.30 -10.36
C ARG A 110 -3.44 -8.24 -11.47
N THR A 111 -4.68 -8.70 -11.44
CA THR A 111 -5.22 -9.65 -12.44
C THR A 111 -5.53 -9.01 -13.80
N ALA A 112 -5.64 -7.69 -13.85
CA ALA A 112 -5.85 -6.95 -15.10
C ALA A 112 -4.53 -6.74 -15.86
N ILE A 113 -3.38 -6.89 -15.22
CA ILE A 113 -2.05 -6.69 -15.78
C ILE A 113 -1.58 -7.99 -16.42
N LYS A 114 -1.69 -8.09 -17.75
CA LYS A 114 -1.45 -9.36 -18.48
C LYS A 114 0.03 -9.65 -18.73
N ASN A 115 0.90 -8.65 -18.62
CA ASN A 115 2.32 -8.76 -18.96
C ASN A 115 3.22 -9.10 -17.76
N GLY A 116 2.63 -9.41 -16.61
CA GLY A 116 3.35 -9.88 -15.41
C GLY A 116 3.69 -11.36 -15.51
N ASP A 117 4.89 -11.73 -15.07
CA ASP A 117 5.34 -13.12 -15.03
C ASP A 117 4.67 -13.88 -13.86
N LYS A 118 4.38 -13.16 -12.76
CA LYS A 118 3.71 -13.72 -11.58
C LYS A 118 2.77 -12.68 -10.95
N SER A 119 1.65 -13.14 -10.44
CA SER A 119 0.70 -12.33 -9.67
C SER A 119 0.65 -12.85 -8.24
N ILE A 120 0.91 -11.97 -7.26
CA ILE A 120 0.96 -12.28 -5.82
C ILE A 120 -0.06 -11.38 -5.10
N THR A 121 -0.66 -11.86 -4.02
CA THR A 121 -1.62 -11.06 -3.24
C THR A 121 -0.90 -9.93 -2.49
N GLU A 122 -1.54 -8.79 -2.37
CA GLU A 122 -1.02 -7.66 -1.59
C GLU A 122 -0.76 -8.02 -0.13
N ILE A 123 -1.54 -8.92 0.44
CA ILE A 123 -1.36 -9.41 1.82
C ILE A 123 0.01 -10.09 1.97
N THR A 124 0.37 -10.94 1.01
CA THR A 124 1.67 -11.62 1.00
C THR A 124 2.82 -10.63 0.81
N CYS A 125 2.65 -9.67 -0.10
CA CYS A 125 3.66 -8.65 -0.36
C CYS A 125 3.88 -7.76 0.88
N HIS A 126 2.81 -7.28 1.53
CA HIS A 126 2.91 -6.49 2.76
C HIS A 126 3.59 -7.27 3.90
N ALA A 127 3.25 -8.55 4.07
CA ALA A 127 3.87 -9.41 5.07
C ALA A 127 5.39 -9.51 4.88
N ARG A 128 5.79 -9.86 3.65
CA ARG A 128 7.20 -10.00 3.29
C ARG A 128 7.97 -8.71 3.49
N GLY A 129 7.35 -7.61 3.10
CA GLY A 129 7.92 -6.33 3.22
C GLY A 129 8.14 -5.81 4.60
N ALA A 130 7.15 -5.93 5.39
CA ALA A 130 7.27 -5.55 6.78
C ALA A 130 8.34 -6.40 7.49
N HIS A 131 8.42 -7.68 7.18
CA HIS A 131 9.43 -8.58 7.75
C HIS A 131 10.84 -8.25 7.28
N PHE A 132 11.01 -7.88 6.00
CA PHE A 132 12.30 -7.46 5.47
C PHE A 132 12.84 -6.23 6.19
N LEU A 133 11.99 -5.24 6.43
CA LEU A 133 12.38 -4.02 7.13
C LEU A 133 12.61 -4.24 8.62
N ASN A 134 11.85 -5.12 9.22
CA ASN A 134 11.96 -5.48 10.62
C ASN A 134 11.66 -6.98 10.80
N PRO A 135 12.70 -7.84 10.89
CA PRO A 135 12.52 -9.28 11.07
C PRO A 135 11.80 -9.67 12.37
N GLU A 136 11.67 -8.75 13.33
CA GLU A 136 10.94 -8.98 14.57
C GLU A 136 9.44 -8.67 14.47
N VAL A 137 8.97 -8.09 13.34
CA VAL A 137 7.55 -7.80 13.16
C VAL A 137 6.71 -9.07 13.18
N ARG A 138 5.57 -9.04 13.85
CA ARG A 138 4.62 -10.17 13.93
C ARG A 138 3.20 -9.76 13.56
N THR A 139 2.95 -8.46 13.50
CA THR A 139 1.64 -7.93 13.12
C THR A 139 1.83 -6.68 12.29
N VAL A 140 1.16 -6.64 11.15
CA VAL A 140 1.10 -5.47 10.27
C VAL A 140 -0.33 -4.95 10.29
N ILE A 141 -0.49 -3.66 10.54
CA ILE A 141 -1.75 -2.94 10.36
C ILE A 141 -1.58 -2.07 9.12
N ASP A 142 -2.33 -2.40 8.07
CA ASP A 142 -2.33 -1.68 6.82
C ASP A 142 -3.66 -0.95 6.63
N ILE A 143 -3.61 0.37 6.54
CA ILE A 143 -4.77 1.22 6.26
C ILE A 143 -4.61 1.75 4.84
N GLY A 144 -5.21 1.02 3.90
CA GLY A 144 -5.21 1.35 2.48
C GLY A 144 -6.22 2.44 2.12
N GLY A 145 -6.25 2.82 0.84
CA GLY A 145 -7.18 3.84 0.34
C GLY A 145 -8.64 3.42 0.45
N GLN A 146 -8.96 2.15 0.19
CA GLN A 146 -10.34 1.64 0.20
C GLN A 146 -10.55 0.40 1.08
N ASP A 147 -9.50 -0.09 1.69
CA ASP A 147 -9.51 -1.25 2.57
C ASP A 147 -8.62 -1.04 3.79
N SER A 148 -8.78 -1.88 4.78
CA SER A 148 -7.88 -1.94 5.94
C SER A 148 -7.63 -3.39 6.28
N LYS A 149 -6.39 -3.73 6.62
CA LYS A 149 -5.94 -5.08 6.89
C LYS A 149 -5.14 -5.16 8.17
N VAL A 150 -5.34 -6.25 8.91
CA VAL A 150 -4.44 -6.66 9.97
C VAL A 150 -3.86 -8.01 9.56
N ILE A 151 -2.56 -8.09 9.40
CA ILE A 151 -1.85 -9.28 8.93
C ILE A 151 -0.95 -9.79 10.05
N ARG A 152 -1.13 -11.04 10.42
CA ARG A 152 -0.30 -11.71 11.42
C ARG A 152 0.75 -12.57 10.73
N LEU A 153 2.00 -12.43 11.16
CA LEU A 153 3.15 -13.11 10.59
C LEU A 153 3.66 -14.21 11.53
N ASP A 154 4.23 -15.25 10.95
CA ASP A 154 5.06 -16.21 11.67
C ASP A 154 6.50 -15.71 11.85
N GLU A 155 7.37 -16.54 12.41
CA GLU A 155 8.77 -16.22 12.66
C GLU A 155 9.59 -15.99 11.39
N ASN A 156 9.13 -16.52 10.25
CA ASN A 156 9.78 -16.44 8.95
C ASN A 156 9.19 -15.34 8.06
N GLY A 157 8.30 -14.50 8.60
CA GLY A 157 7.61 -13.45 7.85
C GLY A 157 6.53 -13.96 6.89
N ALA A 158 6.11 -15.24 7.02
CA ALA A 158 4.98 -15.74 6.25
C ALA A 158 3.65 -15.36 6.93
N VAL A 159 2.60 -15.21 6.12
CA VAL A 159 1.26 -14.88 6.60
C VAL A 159 0.70 -16.06 7.38
N ALA A 160 0.54 -15.91 8.69
CA ALA A 160 -0.10 -16.90 9.56
C ALA A 160 -1.62 -16.71 9.59
N ASN A 161 -2.11 -15.48 9.57
CA ASN A 161 -3.52 -15.13 9.54
C ASN A 161 -3.70 -13.68 9.10
N PHE A 162 -4.89 -13.32 8.63
CA PHE A 162 -5.25 -11.93 8.35
C PHE A 162 -6.75 -11.69 8.51
N VAL A 163 -7.10 -10.44 8.78
CA VAL A 163 -8.46 -9.90 8.67
C VAL A 163 -8.43 -8.67 7.80
N MET A 164 -9.49 -8.46 7.03
CA MET A 164 -9.58 -7.36 6.10
C MET A 164 -11.00 -6.77 6.09
N ASN A 165 -11.08 -5.45 6.07
CA ASN A 165 -12.27 -4.72 5.70
C ASN A 165 -12.08 -4.15 4.29
N ASP A 166 -12.80 -4.72 3.33
CA ASP A 166 -12.77 -4.32 1.91
C ASP A 166 -14.14 -3.82 1.40
N LYS A 167 -15.11 -3.65 2.31
CA LYS A 167 -16.51 -3.37 1.95
C LYS A 167 -17.00 -2.02 2.44
N CYS A 168 -16.35 -1.45 3.44
CA CYS A 168 -16.78 -0.20 4.03
C CYS A 168 -15.62 0.81 4.05
N ALA A 169 -15.88 2.03 3.60
CA ALA A 169 -14.89 3.10 3.64
C ALA A 169 -14.53 3.55 5.07
N ALA A 170 -15.37 3.27 6.07
CA ALA A 170 -15.06 3.55 7.47
C ALA A 170 -13.78 2.83 7.88
N GLY A 171 -12.88 3.53 8.54
CA GLY A 171 -11.57 2.97 8.93
C GLY A 171 -10.58 2.81 7.78
N THR A 172 -10.77 3.49 6.65
CA THR A 172 -9.85 3.47 5.51
C THR A 172 -9.27 4.85 5.22
N GLY A 173 -8.26 4.93 4.36
CA GLY A 173 -7.68 6.21 3.94
C GLY A 173 -8.71 7.17 3.32
N ARG A 174 -9.70 6.66 2.57
CA ARG A 174 -10.79 7.46 2.01
C ARG A 174 -11.67 8.11 3.07
N PHE A 175 -11.91 7.43 4.17
CA PHE A 175 -12.61 8.01 5.31
C PHE A 175 -11.82 9.19 5.87
N LEU A 176 -10.53 9.00 6.13
CA LEU A 176 -9.66 10.07 6.65
C LEU A 176 -9.54 11.26 5.68
N GLU A 177 -9.36 11.00 4.38
CA GLU A 177 -9.32 12.05 3.34
C GLU A 177 -10.62 12.87 3.31
N MET A 178 -11.76 12.22 3.43
CA MET A 178 -13.05 12.91 3.43
C MET A 178 -13.22 13.77 4.68
N MET A 179 -12.87 13.25 5.86
CA MET A 179 -12.93 14.02 7.11
C MET A 179 -11.95 15.21 7.09
N ALA A 180 -10.74 15.01 6.59
CA ALA A 180 -9.77 16.10 6.43
C ALA A 180 -10.33 17.23 5.55
N ARG A 181 -10.96 16.89 4.40
CA ARG A 181 -11.63 17.89 3.54
C ARG A 181 -12.78 18.61 4.23
N THR A 182 -13.62 17.89 4.97
CA THR A 182 -14.73 18.48 5.75
C THR A 182 -14.22 19.46 6.80
N MET A 183 -13.03 19.24 7.34
CA MET A 183 -12.38 20.10 8.32
C MET A 183 -11.42 21.13 7.67
N GLU A 184 -11.40 21.24 6.34
CA GLU A 184 -10.56 22.18 5.56
C GLU A 184 -9.06 22.02 5.84
N MET A 185 -8.57 20.79 6.06
CA MET A 185 -7.18 20.46 6.30
C MET A 185 -6.67 19.34 5.38
N ASN A 186 -5.36 19.15 5.32
CA ASN A 186 -4.76 17.97 4.70
C ASN A 186 -4.48 16.87 5.74
N LEU A 187 -4.09 15.66 5.29
CA LEU A 187 -3.84 14.53 6.18
C LEU A 187 -2.65 14.76 7.13
N ASP A 188 -1.63 15.51 6.70
CA ASP A 188 -0.47 15.81 7.55
C ASP A 188 -0.88 16.71 8.71
N GLN A 189 -1.64 17.78 8.42
CA GLN A 189 -2.22 18.66 9.44
C GLN A 189 -3.14 17.90 10.39
N MET A 190 -3.96 16.99 9.85
CA MET A 190 -4.86 16.15 10.64
C MET A 190 -4.07 15.20 11.56
N SER A 191 -2.94 14.65 11.11
CA SER A 191 -2.12 13.73 11.90
C SER A 191 -1.47 14.41 13.10
N GLU A 192 -1.05 15.66 12.96
CA GLU A 192 -0.45 16.46 14.04
C GLU A 192 -1.49 16.96 15.05
N CYS A 193 -2.62 17.44 14.52
CA CYS A 193 -3.68 18.07 15.28
C CYS A 193 -4.26 17.14 16.37
N GLY A 194 -4.56 15.89 16.04
CA GLY A 194 -5.22 14.96 16.96
C GLY A 194 -4.36 14.47 18.15
N LEU A 195 -3.09 14.88 18.24
CA LEU A 195 -2.18 14.48 19.32
C LEU A 195 -2.33 15.35 20.58
N GLU A 196 -2.83 16.58 20.44
CA GLU A 196 -2.93 17.56 21.52
C GLU A 196 -4.37 17.79 22.03
N PHE A 197 -5.22 16.76 21.97
CA PHE A 197 -6.62 16.85 22.39
C PHE A 197 -6.77 17.13 23.89
N LYS A 198 -7.89 17.78 24.25
CA LYS A 198 -8.26 18.11 25.62
C LYS A 198 -9.58 17.43 26.05
N GLU A 199 -10.49 17.25 25.12
CA GLU A 199 -11.76 16.56 25.33
C GLU A 199 -11.77 15.24 24.56
N ASP A 200 -12.07 14.13 25.24
CA ASP A 200 -12.19 12.81 24.61
C ASP A 200 -13.55 12.69 23.90
N ILE A 201 -13.66 13.28 22.72
CA ILE A 201 -14.85 13.20 21.89
C ILE A 201 -14.96 11.78 21.31
N THR A 202 -16.17 11.24 21.30
CA THR A 202 -16.48 9.99 20.64
C THR A 202 -17.33 10.26 19.41
N ILE A 203 -16.83 9.85 18.24
CA ILE A 203 -17.60 9.82 16.99
C ILE A 203 -18.21 8.43 16.89
N SER A 204 -19.53 8.40 16.92
CA SER A 204 -20.28 7.15 17.10
C SER A 204 -20.58 6.43 15.78
N SER A 205 -20.50 7.12 14.67
CA SER A 205 -20.92 6.60 13.37
C SER A 205 -19.81 5.82 12.69
N MET A 206 -20.05 4.54 12.44
CA MET A 206 -19.19 3.71 11.61
C MET A 206 -19.34 3.98 10.11
N CYS A 207 -20.47 4.56 9.69
CA CYS A 207 -20.71 4.92 8.29
C CYS A 207 -20.11 6.31 8.01
N THR A 208 -19.30 6.42 6.97
CA THR A 208 -18.61 7.65 6.57
C THR A 208 -19.57 8.86 6.42
N VAL A 209 -20.74 8.67 5.82
CA VAL A 209 -21.74 9.74 5.63
C VAL A 209 -22.31 10.26 6.94
N PHE A 210 -22.57 9.37 7.89
CA PHE A 210 -23.07 9.78 9.21
C PHE A 210 -21.98 10.39 10.06
N ALA A 211 -20.76 9.86 9.99
CA ALA A 211 -19.60 10.45 10.68
C ALA A 211 -19.32 11.88 10.18
N GLU A 212 -19.42 12.13 8.87
CA GLU A 212 -19.32 13.48 8.31
C GLU A 212 -20.37 14.43 8.91
N SER A 213 -21.62 14.00 8.99
CA SER A 213 -22.70 14.80 9.58
C SER A 213 -22.44 15.08 11.06
N GLU A 214 -21.87 14.12 11.79
CA GLU A 214 -21.52 14.27 13.20
C GLU A 214 -20.35 15.28 13.36
N VAL A 215 -19.33 15.19 12.52
CA VAL A 215 -18.20 16.15 12.48
C VAL A 215 -18.69 17.56 12.19
N VAL A 216 -19.55 17.75 11.19
CA VAL A 216 -20.14 19.07 10.88
C VAL A 216 -20.91 19.62 12.08
N SER A 217 -21.64 18.76 12.79
CA SER A 217 -22.36 19.17 14.00
C SER A 217 -21.43 19.58 15.13
N LEU A 218 -20.31 18.88 15.32
CA LEU A 218 -19.30 19.23 16.32
C LEU A 218 -18.61 20.55 16.00
N ILE A 219 -18.30 20.80 14.74
CA ILE A 219 -17.77 22.09 14.25
C ILE A 219 -18.76 23.22 14.55
N ALA A 220 -20.03 23.03 14.24
CA ALA A 220 -21.09 23.99 14.51
C ALA A 220 -21.27 24.29 16.02
N GLN A 221 -20.91 23.34 16.88
CA GLN A 221 -20.90 23.52 18.35
C GLN A 221 -19.61 24.17 18.87
N ASN A 222 -18.73 24.63 17.97
CA ASN A 222 -17.41 25.19 18.29
C ASN A 222 -16.51 24.24 19.11
N LYS A 223 -16.61 22.94 18.92
CA LYS A 223 -15.66 21.97 19.48
C LYS A 223 -14.28 22.20 18.88
N ALA A 224 -13.23 21.99 19.67
CA ALA A 224 -11.86 22.17 19.19
C ALA A 224 -11.52 21.15 18.09
N THR A 225 -10.80 21.61 17.10
CA THR A 225 -10.38 20.76 15.96
C THR A 225 -9.57 19.55 16.43
N ASP A 226 -8.67 19.73 17.40
CA ASP A 226 -7.84 18.68 17.97
C ASP A 226 -8.69 17.56 18.62
N ASP A 227 -9.76 17.94 19.31
CA ASP A 227 -10.67 17.02 19.99
C ASP A 227 -11.48 16.21 18.96
N ILE A 228 -11.93 16.86 17.87
CA ILE A 228 -12.67 16.20 16.78
C ILE A 228 -11.76 15.21 16.06
N VAL A 229 -10.53 15.62 15.72
CA VAL A 229 -9.56 14.75 15.04
C VAL A 229 -9.18 13.55 15.94
N HIS A 230 -8.99 13.77 17.23
CA HIS A 230 -8.78 12.68 18.17
C HIS A 230 -9.94 11.67 18.13
N GLY A 231 -11.18 12.16 18.15
CA GLY A 231 -12.38 11.31 18.05
C GLY A 231 -12.45 10.52 16.74
N LEU A 232 -12.03 11.12 15.62
CA LEU A 232 -11.93 10.45 14.32
C LEU A 232 -10.87 9.33 14.35
N ASN A 233 -9.67 9.61 14.85
CA ASN A 233 -8.61 8.62 14.98
C ASN A 233 -9.03 7.45 15.87
N LYS A 234 -9.72 7.73 16.96
CA LYS A 234 -10.28 6.71 17.86
C LYS A 234 -11.33 5.85 17.15
N ALA A 235 -12.22 6.46 16.35
CA ALA A 235 -13.24 5.73 15.58
C ALA A 235 -12.64 4.79 14.52
N VAL A 236 -11.45 5.09 13.99
CA VAL A 236 -10.74 4.21 13.05
C VAL A 236 -10.06 3.05 13.78
N ALA A 237 -9.68 3.24 15.05
CA ALA A 237 -8.91 2.25 15.82
C ALA A 237 -9.78 1.18 16.51
N VAL A 238 -11.12 1.36 16.57
CA VAL A 238 -12.09 0.45 17.20
C VAL A 238 -12.75 -0.46 16.17
#